data_76aa8fcc83e7c40b7c84a3c2abdfec44
#
_entry.id   76aa8fcc83e7c40b7c84a3c2abdfec44
#
_cell.length_a   1.000
_cell.length_b   1.000
_cell.length_c   1.000
_cell.angle_alpha   90.00
_cell.angle_beta   90.00
_cell.angle_gamma   90.00
#
_symmetry.space_group_name_H-M   'P 1'
#
loop_
_entity.id
_entity.type
_entity.pdbx_description
1 polymer ?
#
loop_
_entity_poly.entity_id
_entity_poly.type
_entity_poly.pdbx_seq_one_letter_code
_entity_poly.pdbx_strand_id
1 'polypeptide(L)'
;MVMSPFAGGEPVITKSIHHDNFISEFETNLDCTDIIDYYKFISENGLTIKRHSEKGAADSQVFMHELPVEYFHDNLSRSIFRRWNYVTDQALREYVLKYDILVGRRFQHTMAKIQKTEPGQGYHAWHYESTPSAPYRKLATMIYLNDGFEGGETEFLYQHFRVTPKAGKFVIFPCDWAWTHRGNPPLNNDKYI
;
A
#
# COMPACT_ATOMS: atom_id res chain seq x y z
N MET A 1 26.71 -17.88 11.43
CA MET A 1 25.61 -16.99 11.88
C MET A 1 25.43 -15.96 10.78
N VAL A 2 24.41 -16.10 9.92
CA VAL A 2 24.13 -15.11 8.88
C VAL A 2 23.49 -13.93 9.60
N MET A 3 24.17 -12.79 9.62
CA MET A 3 23.60 -11.56 10.19
C MET A 3 22.34 -11.20 9.38
N SER A 4 21.24 -10.93 10.08
CA SER A 4 20.03 -10.41 9.44
C SER A 4 20.40 -9.16 8.62
N PRO A 5 19.98 -9.07 7.36
CA PRO A 5 20.27 -7.90 6.52
C PRO A 5 19.52 -6.63 6.96
N PHE A 6 18.75 -6.71 8.05
CA PHE A 6 17.91 -5.63 8.56
C PHE A 6 18.48 -5.08 9.87
N ALA A 7 18.78 -3.79 9.91
CA ALA A 7 19.35 -3.12 11.09
C ALA A 7 18.40 -3.13 12.32
N GLY A 8 17.09 -3.37 12.13
CA GLY A 8 16.06 -3.44 13.18
C GLY A 8 15.41 -4.82 13.34
N GLY A 9 16.00 -5.88 12.77
CA GLY A 9 15.35 -7.18 12.66
C GLY A 9 14.42 -7.28 11.43
N GLU A 10 14.01 -8.52 11.10
CA GLU A 10 13.07 -8.74 10.00
C GLU A 10 11.68 -8.28 10.41
N PRO A 11 10.97 -7.50 9.57
CA PRO A 11 9.58 -7.14 9.85
C PRO A 11 8.71 -8.40 9.78
N VAL A 12 7.77 -8.53 10.70
CA VAL A 12 6.87 -9.69 10.78
C VAL A 12 5.42 -9.25 10.89
N ILE A 13 4.51 -10.12 10.44
CA ILE A 13 3.10 -10.00 10.72
C ILE A 13 2.87 -10.36 12.18
N THR A 14 2.23 -9.46 12.93
CA THR A 14 1.93 -9.62 14.35
C THR A 14 0.47 -10.05 14.58
N LYS A 15 -0.40 -9.77 13.61
CA LYS A 15 -1.81 -10.15 13.65
C LYS A 15 -2.40 -10.20 12.25
N SER A 16 -3.20 -11.22 11.97
CA SER A 16 -3.94 -11.36 10.71
C SER A 16 -5.43 -11.40 10.99
N ILE A 17 -6.21 -10.67 10.20
CA ILE A 17 -7.68 -10.63 10.24
C ILE A 17 -8.17 -10.88 8.82
N HIS A 18 -8.92 -11.98 8.63
CA HIS A 18 -9.54 -12.32 7.36
C HIS A 18 -11.04 -12.14 7.47
N HIS A 19 -11.58 -11.23 6.68
CA HIS A 19 -13.01 -10.98 6.61
C HIS A 19 -13.67 -11.92 5.58
N ASP A 20 -14.93 -12.26 5.77
CA ASP A 20 -15.69 -13.14 4.87
C ASP A 20 -15.90 -12.56 3.47
N ASN A 21 -15.60 -11.28 3.30
CA ASN A 21 -15.70 -10.54 2.03
C ASN A 21 -14.39 -10.52 1.22
N PHE A 22 -13.42 -11.41 1.50
CA PHE A 22 -12.11 -11.52 0.85
C PHE A 22 -11.18 -10.32 1.07
N ILE A 23 -11.48 -9.44 2.01
CA ILE A 23 -10.55 -8.39 2.47
C ILE A 23 -9.78 -8.97 3.64
N SER A 24 -8.45 -8.81 3.63
CA SER A 24 -7.60 -9.24 4.74
C SER A 24 -6.73 -8.10 5.21
N GLU A 25 -6.65 -7.93 6.53
CA GLU A 25 -5.80 -6.96 7.20
C GLU A 25 -4.70 -7.68 7.96
N PHE A 26 -3.47 -7.18 7.85
CA PHE A 26 -2.31 -7.71 8.55
C PHE A 26 -1.64 -6.57 9.32
N GLU A 27 -1.58 -6.66 10.62
CA GLU A 27 -0.78 -5.75 11.44
C GLU A 27 0.68 -6.23 11.40
N THR A 28 1.60 -5.32 11.19
CA THR A 28 3.02 -5.63 11.13
C THR A 28 3.82 -4.75 12.07
N ASN A 29 5.05 -5.15 12.37
CA ASN A 29 6.02 -4.30 13.07
C ASN A 29 6.97 -3.57 12.11
N LEU A 30 6.58 -3.43 10.83
CA LEU A 30 7.37 -2.68 9.85
C LEU A 30 7.49 -1.21 10.31
N ASP A 31 8.72 -0.77 10.52
CA ASP A 31 9.00 0.66 10.67
C ASP A 31 8.82 1.35 9.32
N CYS A 32 7.81 2.19 9.23
CA CYS A 32 7.46 2.92 8.03
C CYS A 32 8.12 4.30 7.94
N THR A 33 8.87 4.72 8.96
CA THR A 33 9.48 6.06 9.04
C THR A 33 10.44 6.28 7.88
N ASP A 34 11.31 5.32 7.61
CA ASP A 34 12.27 5.39 6.50
C ASP A 34 11.58 5.51 5.14
N ILE A 35 10.41 4.87 4.96
CA ILE A 35 9.65 4.93 3.71
C ILE A 35 9.09 6.33 3.50
N ILE A 36 8.56 6.94 4.57
CA ILE A 36 8.05 8.31 4.55
C ILE A 36 9.18 9.30 4.30
N ASP A 37 10.32 9.14 4.96
CA ASP A 37 11.46 10.02 4.78
C ASP A 37 12.06 9.89 3.38
N TYR A 38 12.10 8.69 2.84
CA TYR A 38 12.45 8.46 1.44
C TYR A 38 11.50 9.18 0.48
N TYR A 39 10.18 9.10 0.70
CA TYR A 39 9.21 9.84 -0.10
C TYR A 39 9.45 11.36 -0.03
N LYS A 40 9.71 11.91 1.16
CA LYS A 40 10.02 13.34 1.33
C LYS A 40 11.26 13.74 0.52
N PHE A 41 12.33 12.95 0.62
CA PHE A 41 13.55 13.15 -0.16
C PHE A 41 13.28 13.16 -1.67
N ILE A 42 12.52 12.20 -2.19
CA ILE A 42 12.12 12.16 -3.61
C ILE A 42 11.27 13.39 -3.99
N SER A 43 10.38 13.82 -3.11
CA SER A 43 9.53 15.00 -3.32
C SER A 43 10.32 16.29 -3.36
N GLU A 44 11.30 16.47 -2.47
CA GLU A 44 12.20 17.62 -2.43
C GLU A 44 13.05 17.72 -3.69
N ASN A 45 13.36 16.61 -4.34
CA ASN A 45 14.06 16.56 -5.63
C ASN A 45 13.13 16.71 -6.85
N GLY A 46 11.84 17.01 -6.63
CA GLY A 46 10.89 17.28 -7.72
C GLY A 46 10.43 16.03 -8.51
N LEU A 47 10.64 14.83 -7.98
CA LEU A 47 10.37 13.55 -8.65
C LEU A 47 9.00 12.95 -8.29
N THR A 48 8.14 13.69 -7.61
CA THR A 48 6.76 13.28 -7.34
C THR A 48 5.81 13.81 -8.40
N ILE A 49 4.79 13.02 -8.70
CA ILE A 49 3.70 13.39 -9.61
C ILE A 49 2.52 13.85 -8.76
N LYS A 50 2.13 15.12 -8.92
CA LYS A 50 0.90 15.63 -8.32
C LYS A 50 -0.28 15.24 -9.19
N ARG A 51 -1.25 14.56 -8.58
CA ARG A 51 -2.50 14.23 -9.23
C ARG A 51 -3.59 15.17 -8.70
N HIS A 52 -4.24 15.83 -9.65
CA HIS A 52 -5.44 16.62 -9.37
C HIS A 52 -6.41 16.36 -10.51
N SER A 53 -7.52 15.70 -10.24
CA SER A 53 -8.52 15.40 -11.26
C SER A 53 -9.89 15.91 -10.86
N GLU A 54 -10.63 16.38 -11.83
CA GLU A 54 -12.06 16.76 -11.67
C GLU A 54 -12.92 15.58 -11.18
N LYS A 55 -12.41 14.35 -11.32
CA LYS A 55 -13.07 13.12 -10.85
C LYS A 55 -12.77 12.77 -9.38
N GLY A 56 -12.21 13.71 -8.61
CA GLY A 56 -12.03 13.55 -7.17
C GLY A 56 -10.80 12.79 -6.74
N ALA A 57 -9.71 12.84 -7.52
CA ALA A 57 -8.40 12.37 -7.08
C ALA A 57 -7.47 13.56 -6.85
N ALA A 58 -7.00 13.75 -5.63
CA ALA A 58 -6.01 14.76 -5.27
C ALA A 58 -5.00 14.13 -4.32
N ASP A 59 -3.75 14.01 -4.77
CA ASP A 59 -2.64 13.46 -4.01
C ASP A 59 -1.31 13.74 -4.71
N SER A 60 -0.22 13.37 -4.06
CA SER A 60 1.12 13.35 -4.63
C SER A 60 1.71 11.96 -4.52
N GLN A 61 2.27 11.44 -5.59
CA GLN A 61 2.74 10.06 -5.65
C GLN A 61 4.08 9.92 -6.36
N VAL A 62 4.79 8.86 -6.03
CA VAL A 62 5.97 8.41 -6.74
C VAL A 62 5.80 6.95 -7.14
N PHE A 63 6.02 6.65 -8.41
CA PHE A 63 6.09 5.29 -8.91
C PHE A 63 7.52 4.81 -8.86
N MET A 64 7.76 3.74 -8.12
CA MET A 64 9.11 3.27 -7.84
C MET A 64 9.88 2.84 -9.10
N HIS A 65 9.19 2.30 -10.10
CA HIS A 65 9.79 1.87 -11.37
C HIS A 65 10.07 3.01 -12.36
N GLU A 66 9.58 4.23 -12.07
CA GLU A 66 9.81 5.43 -12.89
C GLU A 66 10.95 6.29 -12.35
N LEU A 67 11.48 5.96 -11.16
CA LEU A 67 12.59 6.71 -10.60
C LEU A 67 13.89 6.50 -11.39
N PRO A 68 14.70 7.55 -11.57
CA PRO A 68 16.05 7.42 -12.05
C PRO A 68 16.88 6.43 -11.21
N VAL A 69 17.78 5.75 -11.88
CA VAL A 69 18.55 4.62 -11.29
C VAL A 69 19.33 5.01 -10.03
N GLU A 70 19.83 6.23 -9.96
CA GLU A 70 20.55 6.77 -8.82
C GLU A 70 19.71 6.86 -7.55
N TYR A 71 18.39 7.02 -7.68
CA TYR A 71 17.44 7.03 -6.55
C TYR A 71 17.00 5.63 -6.10
N PHE A 72 17.26 4.63 -6.92
CA PHE A 72 16.80 3.26 -6.69
C PHE A 72 17.90 2.32 -6.18
N HIS A 73 19.17 2.70 -6.32
CA HIS A 73 20.31 1.83 -6.04
C HIS A 73 21.13 2.21 -4.82
N ASP A 74 20.72 3.22 -4.04
CA ASP A 74 21.36 3.50 -2.77
C ASP A 74 21.02 2.44 -1.71
N ASN A 75 21.73 2.46 -0.59
CA ASN A 75 21.57 1.45 0.47
C ASN A 75 20.22 1.61 1.19
N LEU A 76 19.68 2.82 1.27
CA LEU A 76 18.41 3.12 1.94
C LEU A 76 17.24 2.57 1.12
N SER A 77 17.16 2.92 -0.16
CA SER A 77 16.10 2.43 -1.04
C SER A 77 16.09 0.90 -1.13
N ARG A 78 17.27 0.26 -1.24
CA ARG A 78 17.39 -1.20 -1.23
C ARG A 78 16.89 -1.81 0.07
N SER A 79 17.18 -1.19 1.22
CA SER A 79 16.70 -1.64 2.52
C SER A 79 15.17 -1.53 2.62
N ILE A 80 14.61 -0.39 2.21
CA ILE A 80 13.16 -0.14 2.17
C ILE A 80 12.46 -1.21 1.33
N PHE A 81 12.91 -1.41 0.09
CA PHE A 81 12.30 -2.38 -0.81
C PHE A 81 12.39 -3.81 -0.30
N ARG A 82 13.51 -4.18 0.30
CA ARG A 82 13.71 -5.51 0.85
C ARG A 82 12.74 -5.79 2.00
N ARG A 83 12.57 -4.82 2.91
CA ARG A 83 11.63 -4.93 4.04
C ARG A 83 10.18 -4.96 3.56
N TRP A 84 9.82 -4.07 2.64
CA TRP A 84 8.48 -4.03 2.05
C TRP A 84 8.14 -5.34 1.32
N ASN A 85 9.01 -5.82 0.45
CA ASN A 85 8.82 -7.10 -0.24
C ASN A 85 8.66 -8.26 0.73
N TYR A 86 9.47 -8.29 1.79
CA TYR A 86 9.42 -9.36 2.78
C TYR A 86 8.06 -9.43 3.48
N VAL A 87 7.53 -8.30 3.94
CA VAL A 87 6.18 -8.24 4.55
C VAL A 87 5.10 -8.57 3.54
N THR A 88 5.22 -8.07 2.32
CA THR A 88 4.26 -8.36 1.24
C THR A 88 4.19 -9.85 0.93
N ASP A 89 5.34 -10.51 0.85
CA ASP A 89 5.41 -11.96 0.58
C ASP A 89 4.79 -12.77 1.73
N GLN A 90 5.01 -12.38 2.98
CA GLN A 90 4.38 -13.01 4.13
C GLN A 90 2.84 -12.86 4.07
N ALA A 91 2.35 -11.63 3.90
CA ALA A 91 0.92 -11.35 3.85
C ALA A 91 0.24 -12.04 2.66
N LEU A 92 0.87 -12.02 1.48
CA LEU A 92 0.35 -12.69 0.30
C LEU A 92 0.32 -14.22 0.50
N ARG A 93 1.34 -14.81 1.12
CA ARG A 93 1.36 -16.24 1.45
C ARG A 93 0.22 -16.63 2.36
N GLU A 94 0.00 -15.89 3.45
CA GLU A 94 -1.13 -16.15 4.36
C GLU A 94 -2.47 -15.98 3.65
N TYR A 95 -2.63 -14.94 2.83
CA TYR A 95 -3.83 -14.71 2.03
C TYR A 95 -4.12 -15.87 1.07
N VAL A 96 -3.11 -16.32 0.34
CA VAL A 96 -3.23 -17.45 -0.61
C VAL A 96 -3.60 -18.75 0.11
N LEU A 97 -2.98 -19.01 1.27
CA LEU A 97 -3.30 -20.22 2.06
C LEU A 97 -4.69 -20.19 2.68
N LYS A 98 -5.25 -18.98 2.90
CA LYS A 98 -6.65 -18.84 3.36
C LYS A 98 -7.68 -19.24 2.30
N TYR A 99 -7.33 -19.09 1.02
CA TYR A 99 -8.26 -19.32 -0.10
C TYR A 99 -7.71 -20.39 -1.05
N ASP A 100 -8.15 -21.63 -0.91
CA ASP A 100 -7.64 -22.82 -1.61
C ASP A 100 -7.55 -22.65 -3.12
N ILE A 101 -8.49 -21.91 -3.73
CA ILE A 101 -8.50 -21.65 -5.18
C ILE A 101 -7.25 -20.86 -5.66
N LEU A 102 -6.57 -20.19 -4.75
CA LEU A 102 -5.36 -19.42 -5.04
C LEU A 102 -4.08 -20.24 -4.88
N VAL A 103 -4.14 -21.39 -4.21
CA VAL A 103 -2.98 -22.25 -3.97
C VAL A 103 -2.40 -22.73 -5.32
N GLY A 104 -1.09 -22.61 -5.47
CA GLY A 104 -0.37 -22.94 -6.71
C GLY A 104 -0.45 -21.88 -7.80
N ARG A 105 -1.17 -20.78 -7.59
CA ARG A 105 -1.14 -19.63 -8.50
C ARG A 105 0.11 -18.79 -8.28
N ARG A 106 0.64 -18.23 -9.37
CA ARG A 106 1.79 -17.30 -9.31
C ARG A 106 1.26 -15.88 -9.40
N PHE A 107 1.71 -15.04 -8.45
CA PHE A 107 1.45 -13.62 -8.44
C PHE A 107 2.76 -12.87 -8.67
N GLN A 108 2.68 -11.75 -9.37
CA GLN A 108 3.81 -10.85 -9.61
C GLN A 108 3.38 -9.43 -9.25
N HIS A 109 4.27 -8.70 -8.62
CA HIS A 109 4.08 -7.26 -8.45
C HIS A 109 4.21 -6.58 -9.81
N THR A 110 3.21 -5.79 -10.16
CA THR A 110 3.21 -5.04 -11.42
C THR A 110 3.64 -3.60 -11.22
N MET A 111 3.41 -3.05 -10.03
CA MET A 111 3.65 -1.66 -9.73
C MET A 111 3.74 -1.47 -8.22
N ALA A 112 4.70 -0.68 -7.76
CA ALA A 112 4.76 -0.16 -6.41
C ALA A 112 4.78 1.37 -6.47
N LYS A 113 4.03 2.02 -5.59
CA LYS A 113 4.04 3.48 -5.44
C LYS A 113 3.96 3.86 -3.97
N ILE A 114 4.52 5.01 -3.65
CA ILE A 114 4.26 5.69 -2.38
C ILE A 114 3.39 6.89 -2.69
N GLN A 115 2.35 7.11 -1.91
CA GLN A 115 1.38 8.16 -2.12
C GLN A 115 1.21 8.97 -0.83
N LYS A 116 1.28 10.30 -0.96
CA LYS A 116 0.95 11.28 0.07
C LYS A 116 -0.41 11.89 -0.26
N THR A 117 -1.27 11.98 0.74
CA THR A 117 -2.57 12.64 0.67
C THR A 117 -2.63 13.69 1.79
N GLU A 118 -2.81 14.95 1.44
CA GLU A 118 -2.93 16.05 2.40
C GLU A 118 -4.36 16.15 2.95
N PRO A 119 -4.59 16.84 4.08
CA PRO A 119 -5.92 17.05 4.64
C PRO A 119 -6.92 17.56 3.60
N GLY A 120 -8.09 16.92 3.55
CA GLY A 120 -9.14 17.23 2.58
C GLY A 120 -8.92 16.66 1.18
N GLN A 121 -7.73 16.17 0.86
CA GLN A 121 -7.43 15.47 -0.38
C GLN A 121 -7.78 13.97 -0.27
N GLY A 122 -7.75 13.25 -1.37
CA GLY A 122 -8.00 11.82 -1.40
C GLY A 122 -8.28 11.28 -2.79
N TYR A 123 -8.57 10.01 -2.87
CA TYR A 123 -9.16 9.40 -4.05
C TYR A 123 -10.66 9.14 -3.79
N HIS A 124 -11.45 10.19 -3.95
CA HIS A 124 -12.87 10.18 -3.58
C HIS A 124 -13.75 9.44 -4.57
N ALA A 125 -13.29 9.26 -5.81
CA ALA A 125 -14.05 8.53 -6.82
C ALA A 125 -14.09 7.03 -6.48
N TRP A 126 -15.29 6.45 -6.54
CA TRP A 126 -15.46 5.01 -6.49
C TRP A 126 -14.76 4.35 -7.68
N HIS A 127 -13.87 3.42 -7.44
CA HIS A 127 -13.09 2.75 -8.47
C HIS A 127 -12.75 1.31 -8.08
N TYR A 128 -12.28 0.56 -9.04
CA TYR A 128 -11.69 -0.77 -8.87
C TYR A 128 -10.41 -0.88 -9.69
N GLU A 129 -9.54 -1.81 -9.35
CA GLU A 129 -8.17 -1.85 -9.86
C GLU A 129 -8.02 -2.63 -11.17
N SER A 130 -8.90 -3.61 -11.45
CA SER A 130 -8.88 -4.41 -12.68
C SER A 130 -9.66 -3.69 -13.79
N THR A 131 -9.03 -2.68 -14.37
CA THR A 131 -9.62 -1.86 -15.45
C THR A 131 -9.31 -2.45 -16.84
N PRO A 132 -9.98 -1.99 -17.92
CA PRO A 132 -9.63 -2.41 -19.28
C PRO A 132 -8.15 -2.20 -19.66
N SER A 133 -7.49 -1.19 -19.08
CA SER A 133 -6.06 -0.93 -19.26
C SER A 133 -5.15 -1.82 -18.40
N ALA A 134 -5.69 -2.49 -17.39
CA ALA A 134 -4.95 -3.37 -16.48
C ALA A 134 -5.77 -4.61 -16.07
N PRO A 135 -6.26 -5.42 -17.04
CA PRO A 135 -7.19 -6.54 -16.78
C PRO A 135 -6.52 -7.72 -16.05
N TYR A 136 -5.20 -7.73 -16.01
CA TYR A 136 -4.40 -8.76 -15.35
C TYR A 136 -4.26 -8.57 -13.84
N ARG A 137 -4.63 -7.42 -13.29
CA ARG A 137 -4.61 -7.18 -11.84
C ARG A 137 -5.63 -8.07 -11.15
N LYS A 138 -5.17 -8.89 -10.21
CA LYS A 138 -6.00 -9.85 -9.48
C LYS A 138 -6.17 -9.48 -8.01
N LEU A 139 -5.10 -9.03 -7.39
CA LEU A 139 -5.07 -8.60 -6.01
C LEU A 139 -4.46 -7.21 -5.92
N ALA A 140 -5.08 -6.35 -5.16
CA ALA A 140 -4.52 -5.10 -4.71
C ALA A 140 -3.89 -5.30 -3.32
N THR A 141 -2.73 -4.69 -3.13
CA THR A 141 -2.04 -4.67 -1.85
C THR A 141 -1.76 -3.22 -1.47
N MET A 142 -1.96 -2.89 -0.21
CA MET A 142 -1.78 -1.55 0.31
C MET A 142 -1.23 -1.61 1.73
N ILE A 143 -0.37 -0.67 2.09
CA ILE A 143 0.10 -0.50 3.46
C ILE A 143 -0.12 0.94 3.91
N TYR A 144 -0.67 1.15 5.10
CA TYR A 144 -0.68 2.46 5.74
C TYR A 144 0.68 2.71 6.37
N LEU A 145 1.37 3.76 5.94
CA LEU A 145 2.71 4.08 6.42
C LEU A 145 2.69 4.91 7.70
N ASN A 146 1.57 5.57 7.96
CA ASN A 146 1.34 6.31 9.20
C ASN A 146 -0.12 6.23 9.66
N ASP A 147 -0.33 6.68 10.87
CA ASP A 147 -1.61 6.99 11.50
C ASP A 147 -1.49 8.38 12.19
N GLY A 148 -2.34 8.68 13.15
CA GLY A 148 -2.32 9.97 13.84
C GLY A 148 -3.07 11.07 13.08
N PHE A 149 -3.96 10.68 12.17
CA PHE A 149 -4.93 11.55 11.50
C PHE A 149 -6.35 11.00 11.69
N GLU A 150 -7.33 11.88 11.64
CA GLU A 150 -8.75 11.51 11.58
C GLU A 150 -9.15 11.24 10.13
N GLY A 151 -10.09 10.31 9.89
CA GLY A 151 -10.50 9.93 8.55
C GLY A 151 -9.47 9.04 7.84
N GLY A 152 -9.32 9.19 6.54
CA GLY A 152 -8.31 8.50 5.73
C GLY A 152 -8.55 7.00 5.50
N GLU A 153 -9.72 6.47 5.86
CA GLU A 153 -10.06 5.06 5.68
C GLU A 153 -10.10 4.68 4.19
N THR A 154 -9.87 3.42 3.91
CA THR A 154 -10.24 2.81 2.64
C THR A 154 -11.64 2.24 2.79
N GLU A 155 -12.58 2.75 2.02
CA GLU A 155 -14.01 2.39 2.10
C GLU A 155 -14.41 1.55 0.90
N PHE A 156 -15.03 0.39 1.18
CA PHE A 156 -15.53 -0.56 0.19
C PHE A 156 -17.06 -0.41 0.06
N LEU A 157 -17.52 -0.11 -1.17
CA LEU A 157 -18.91 0.25 -1.45
C LEU A 157 -19.88 -0.90 -1.16
N TYR A 158 -19.67 -2.04 -1.79
CA TYR A 158 -20.62 -3.16 -1.75
C TYR A 158 -20.46 -4.03 -0.50
N GLN A 159 -19.30 -3.97 0.16
CA GLN A 159 -19.04 -4.68 1.41
C GLN A 159 -19.53 -3.88 2.63
N HIS A 160 -19.89 -2.58 2.45
CA HIS A 160 -20.20 -1.67 3.56
C HIS A 160 -19.12 -1.68 4.65
N PHE A 161 -17.86 -1.74 4.22
CA PHE A 161 -16.72 -1.98 5.08
C PHE A 161 -15.68 -0.87 4.93
N ARG A 162 -15.08 -0.49 6.06
CA ARG A 162 -13.99 0.49 6.10
C ARG A 162 -12.78 -0.09 6.82
N VAL A 163 -11.64 0.05 6.18
CA VAL A 163 -10.36 -0.26 6.80
C VAL A 163 -9.84 1.00 7.49
N THR A 164 -9.73 0.95 8.81
CA THR A 164 -9.17 2.04 9.61
C THR A 164 -7.65 2.08 9.46
N PRO A 165 -7.06 3.24 9.12
CA PRO A 165 -5.62 3.43 9.07
C PRO A 165 -4.92 3.06 10.38
N LYS A 166 -3.78 2.38 10.25
CA LYS A 166 -2.85 2.12 11.34
C LYS A 166 -1.46 1.94 10.73
N ALA A 167 -0.45 2.61 11.27
CA ALA A 167 0.92 2.50 10.78
C ALA A 167 1.37 1.03 10.73
N GLY A 168 1.94 0.60 9.62
CA GLY A 168 2.33 -0.79 9.37
C GLY A 168 1.19 -1.76 9.06
N LYS A 169 -0.06 -1.29 8.96
CA LYS A 169 -1.18 -2.15 8.56
C LYS A 169 -1.14 -2.39 7.05
N PHE A 170 -1.03 -3.66 6.69
CA PHE A 170 -1.07 -4.15 5.32
C PHE A 170 -2.46 -4.69 4.99
N VAL A 171 -2.96 -4.43 3.79
CA VAL A 171 -4.30 -4.85 3.35
C VAL A 171 -4.19 -5.53 2.00
N ILE A 172 -4.89 -6.65 1.84
CA ILE A 172 -5.05 -7.36 0.57
C ILE A 172 -6.53 -7.52 0.26
N PHE A 173 -6.90 -7.26 -0.99
CA PHE A 173 -8.26 -7.46 -1.49
C PHE A 173 -8.27 -7.73 -3.00
N PRO A 174 -9.34 -8.36 -3.55
CA PRO A 174 -9.46 -8.57 -4.99
C PRO A 174 -9.62 -7.27 -5.76
N CYS A 175 -9.12 -7.24 -7.00
CA CYS A 175 -9.12 -6.06 -7.87
C CYS A 175 -10.41 -5.83 -8.66
N ASP A 176 -11.36 -6.76 -8.64
CA ASP A 176 -12.55 -6.75 -9.49
C ASP A 176 -13.57 -5.69 -9.05
N TRP A 177 -14.53 -5.38 -9.92
CA TRP A 177 -15.58 -4.37 -9.71
C TRP A 177 -16.41 -4.61 -8.43
N ALA A 178 -16.56 -5.85 -7.99
CA ALA A 178 -17.24 -6.19 -6.75
C ALA A 178 -16.55 -5.56 -5.52
N TRP A 179 -15.24 -5.29 -5.58
CA TRP A 179 -14.47 -4.60 -4.54
C TRP A 179 -14.23 -3.12 -4.90
N THR A 180 -15.26 -2.48 -5.46
CA THR A 180 -15.24 -1.03 -5.68
C THR A 180 -15.03 -0.31 -4.36
N HIS A 181 -14.01 0.55 -4.33
CA HIS A 181 -13.56 1.24 -3.14
C HIS A 181 -13.15 2.69 -3.43
N ARG A 182 -12.93 3.44 -2.36
CA ARG A 182 -12.35 4.80 -2.41
C ARG A 182 -11.45 5.06 -1.21
N GLY A 183 -10.57 6.04 -1.33
CA GLY A 183 -9.81 6.59 -0.22
C GLY A 183 -10.53 7.81 0.36
N ASN A 184 -10.96 7.73 1.61
CA ASN A 184 -11.50 8.87 2.33
C ASN A 184 -10.39 9.88 2.66
N PRO A 185 -10.68 11.19 2.76
CA PRO A 185 -9.70 12.19 3.09
C PRO A 185 -9.21 12.04 4.53
N PRO A 186 -7.92 12.26 4.79
CA PRO A 186 -7.48 12.61 6.12
C PRO A 186 -7.97 14.02 6.44
N LEU A 187 -8.32 14.28 7.71
CA LEU A 187 -8.96 15.54 8.09
C LEU A 187 -7.99 16.58 8.69
N ASN A 188 -6.90 16.13 9.30
CA ASN A 188 -6.02 17.00 10.09
C ASN A 188 -4.52 16.87 9.80
N ASN A 189 -4.02 15.72 9.35
CA ASN A 189 -2.62 15.48 9.06
C ASN A 189 -2.44 14.72 7.75
N ASP A 190 -1.23 14.72 7.21
CA ASP A 190 -0.89 13.98 5.98
C ASP A 190 -1.02 12.47 6.18
N LYS A 191 -1.61 11.80 5.21
CA LYS A 191 -1.69 10.35 5.09
C LYS A 191 -0.68 9.85 4.07
N TYR A 192 0.08 8.82 4.44
CA TYR A 192 0.99 8.11 3.54
C TYR A 192 0.58 6.64 3.38
N ILE A 193 0.57 6.15 2.15
CA ILE A 193 0.33 4.74 1.80
C ILE A 193 1.32 4.25 0.75
#